data_3a3edb50b812bcb7cc27efe843eef92e
#
_entry.id   3a3edb50b812bcb7cc27efe843eef92e
#
_cell.length_a   1.000
_cell.length_b   1.000
_cell.length_c   1.000
_cell.angle_alpha   90.00
_cell.angle_beta   90.00
_cell.angle_gamma   90.00
#
_symmetry.space_group_name_H-M   'P 1'
#
loop_
_entity.id
_entity.type
_entity.pdbx_description
1 polymer ?
#
loop_
_entity_poly.entity_id
_entity_poly.type
_entity_poly.pdbx_seq_one_letter_code
_entity_poly.pdbx_strand_id
1 'polypeptide(L)'
;MARSNDQKAFQRAKRQQRLRRLTGQAIGDYQMIEEGDKVMVCLSGGKDSYALLDMLVSLKKSAPVSFDLIAVNLDQKQPGFPEHVLPEYMATKDIPFYVIERDTYSTVRRVVPDGKTTCSLCSRLRRGTLYGFAEANAVTKIALGHHRDDIVETLFLNLFFGSKMKAMPPKLVSDDGRYVVIRPLAYCKESDLAQFATDQCYPIIPCNLCGSQRNLKRAEIKAMIADWDKRYPGRVENLFRGLQNIVPSHLMDKELHPFGSPGPDELLAYRAENPMGSEDEISETSVKAELNLWGESESDDTQIIQTTSATAPVP
;
A
#
# COMPACT_ATOMS: atom_id res chain seq x y z
N MET A 1 1.35 -38.77 -9.69
CA MET A 1 2.30 -37.65 -9.73
C MET A 1 1.96 -36.63 -10.84
N ALA A 2 1.62 -37.03 -12.08
CA ALA A 2 1.30 -36.10 -13.19
C ALA A 2 0.16 -35.10 -12.86
N ARG A 3 -0.99 -35.59 -12.40
CA ARG A 3 -2.16 -34.73 -12.05
C ARG A 3 -1.84 -33.63 -11.00
N SER A 4 -0.91 -33.88 -10.08
CA SER A 4 -0.45 -32.89 -9.07
C SER A 4 0.42 -31.79 -9.68
N ASN A 5 1.22 -32.11 -10.71
CA ASN A 5 2.04 -31.12 -11.41
C ASN A 5 1.20 -30.22 -12.30
N ASP A 6 0.21 -30.79 -13.02
CA ASP A 6 -0.70 -30.00 -13.85
C ASP A 6 -1.54 -29.02 -13.00
N GLN A 7 -2.00 -29.46 -11.84
CA GLN A 7 -2.73 -28.61 -10.92
C GLN A 7 -1.86 -27.44 -10.38
N LYS A 8 -0.59 -27.71 -10.06
CA LYS A 8 0.36 -26.65 -9.63
C LYS A 8 0.63 -25.66 -10.76
N ALA A 9 0.87 -26.15 -11.98
CA ALA A 9 1.07 -25.30 -13.16
C ALA A 9 -0.13 -24.39 -13.43
N PHE A 10 -1.34 -24.94 -13.36
CA PHE A 10 -2.59 -24.18 -13.49
C PHE A 10 -2.71 -23.07 -12.43
N GLN A 11 -2.42 -23.38 -11.15
CA GLN A 11 -2.47 -22.38 -10.07
C GLN A 11 -1.44 -21.27 -10.25
N ARG A 12 -0.23 -21.59 -10.73
CA ARG A 12 0.81 -20.60 -11.08
C ARG A 12 0.33 -19.66 -12.17
N ALA A 13 -0.19 -20.20 -13.27
CA ALA A 13 -0.72 -19.41 -14.39
C ALA A 13 -1.88 -18.49 -13.94
N LYS A 14 -2.83 -19.02 -13.15
CA LYS A 14 -3.95 -18.26 -12.61
C LYS A 14 -3.49 -17.11 -11.70
N ARG A 15 -2.48 -17.34 -10.85
CA ARG A 15 -1.88 -16.31 -9.99
C ARG A 15 -1.21 -15.22 -10.81
N GLN A 16 -0.38 -15.59 -11.77
CA GLN A 16 0.29 -14.63 -12.66
C GLN A 16 -0.73 -13.77 -13.40
N GLN A 17 -1.78 -14.38 -13.96
CA GLN A 17 -2.86 -13.66 -14.65
C GLN A 17 -3.59 -12.70 -13.70
N ARG A 18 -3.88 -13.12 -12.46
CA ARG A 18 -4.51 -12.27 -11.45
C ARG A 18 -3.63 -11.06 -11.09
N LEU A 19 -2.34 -11.28 -10.78
CA LEU A 19 -1.40 -10.22 -10.47
C LEU A 19 -1.27 -9.24 -11.64
N ARG A 20 -1.14 -9.75 -12.88
CA ARG A 20 -1.08 -8.92 -14.07
C ARG A 20 -2.33 -8.07 -14.24
N ARG A 21 -3.53 -8.65 -14.06
CA ARG A 21 -4.80 -7.92 -14.14
C ARG A 21 -4.90 -6.84 -13.08
N LEU A 22 -4.58 -7.14 -11.81
CA LEU A 22 -4.62 -6.17 -10.71
C LEU A 22 -3.61 -5.05 -10.90
N THR A 23 -2.40 -5.36 -11.39
CA THR A 23 -1.39 -4.35 -11.72
C THR A 23 -1.86 -3.44 -12.85
N GLY A 24 -2.41 -4.01 -13.92
CA GLY A 24 -2.96 -3.24 -15.04
C GLY A 24 -4.15 -2.37 -14.62
N GLN A 25 -5.02 -2.90 -13.77
CA GLN A 25 -6.14 -2.14 -13.20
C GLN A 25 -5.66 -0.94 -12.38
N ALA A 26 -4.69 -1.13 -11.46
CA ALA A 26 -4.14 -0.03 -10.67
C ALA A 26 -3.49 1.05 -11.56
N ILE A 27 -2.77 0.63 -12.62
CA ILE A 27 -2.17 1.56 -13.59
C ILE A 27 -3.26 2.39 -14.29
N GLY A 28 -4.36 1.76 -14.71
CA GLY A 28 -5.48 2.44 -15.37
C GLY A 28 -6.24 3.37 -14.43
N ASP A 29 -6.68 2.86 -13.26
CA ASP A 29 -7.49 3.61 -12.29
C ASP A 29 -6.79 4.89 -11.81
N TYR A 30 -5.45 4.85 -11.65
CA TYR A 30 -4.66 6.00 -11.21
C TYR A 30 -3.85 6.67 -12.31
N GLN A 31 -4.07 6.31 -13.58
CA GLN A 31 -3.36 6.90 -14.74
C GLN A 31 -1.84 6.95 -14.49
N MET A 32 -1.25 5.81 -14.07
CA MET A 32 0.14 5.79 -13.63
C MET A 32 1.14 5.87 -14.77
N ILE A 33 0.79 5.33 -15.94
CA ILE A 33 1.64 5.25 -17.13
C ILE A 33 0.87 5.80 -18.32
N GLU A 34 1.52 6.70 -19.09
CA GLU A 34 0.97 7.39 -20.24
C GLU A 34 1.82 7.11 -21.48
N GLU A 35 1.31 7.53 -22.65
CA GLU A 35 2.03 7.36 -23.92
C GLU A 35 3.40 8.06 -23.87
N GLY A 36 4.44 7.36 -24.29
CA GLY A 36 5.81 7.87 -24.35
C GLY A 36 6.55 7.91 -23.00
N ASP A 37 5.96 7.42 -21.91
CA ASP A 37 6.63 7.37 -20.61
C ASP A 37 7.90 6.50 -20.62
N LYS A 38 8.92 6.94 -19.88
CA LYS A 38 10.08 6.15 -19.51
C LYS A 38 10.01 5.81 -18.03
N VAL A 39 9.67 4.55 -17.74
CA VAL A 39 9.42 4.06 -16.39
C VAL A 39 10.67 3.41 -15.81
N MET A 40 11.17 3.94 -14.71
CA MET A 40 12.29 3.39 -13.95
C MET A 40 11.78 2.46 -12.85
N VAL A 41 12.09 1.17 -12.94
CA VAL A 41 11.76 0.17 -11.92
C VAL A 41 12.91 0.09 -10.90
N CYS A 42 12.62 0.43 -9.64
CA CYS A 42 13.60 0.33 -8.57
C CYS A 42 13.71 -1.10 -8.04
N LEU A 43 14.80 -1.79 -8.36
CA LEU A 43 15.09 -3.15 -7.91
C LEU A 43 15.88 -3.14 -6.60
N SER A 44 15.25 -3.63 -5.53
CA SER A 44 15.89 -3.77 -4.21
C SER A 44 16.44 -5.18 -3.95
N GLY A 45 16.19 -6.13 -4.84
CA GLY A 45 16.44 -7.56 -4.60
C GLY A 45 15.37 -8.24 -3.76
N GLY A 46 14.33 -7.52 -3.31
CA GLY A 46 13.18 -8.10 -2.61
C GLY A 46 12.14 -8.67 -3.58
N LYS A 47 11.33 -9.63 -3.10
CA LYS A 47 10.29 -10.33 -3.86
C LYS A 47 9.36 -9.41 -4.66
N ASP A 48 9.00 -8.27 -4.07
CA ASP A 48 8.03 -7.34 -4.63
C ASP A 48 8.62 -6.54 -5.79
N SER A 49 9.90 -6.19 -5.73
CA SER A 49 10.59 -5.49 -6.81
C SER A 49 10.79 -6.37 -8.05
N TYR A 50 11.09 -7.65 -7.86
CA TYR A 50 11.13 -8.63 -8.97
C TYR A 50 9.74 -8.83 -9.59
N ALA A 51 8.72 -9.01 -8.74
CA ALA A 51 7.33 -9.16 -9.20
C ALA A 51 6.86 -7.93 -9.98
N LEU A 52 7.17 -6.72 -9.48
CA LEU A 52 6.87 -5.47 -10.19
C LEU A 52 7.48 -5.45 -11.59
N LEU A 53 8.76 -5.79 -11.70
CA LEU A 53 9.44 -5.81 -12.99
C LEU A 53 8.77 -6.80 -13.95
N ASP A 54 8.52 -8.03 -13.53
CA ASP A 54 7.92 -9.06 -14.39
C ASP A 54 6.49 -8.70 -14.81
N MET A 55 5.70 -8.05 -13.92
CA MET A 55 4.37 -7.55 -14.26
C MET A 55 4.43 -6.42 -15.30
N LEU A 56 5.32 -5.45 -15.13
CA LEU A 56 5.47 -4.34 -16.08
C LEU A 56 6.00 -4.81 -17.44
N VAL A 57 6.95 -5.74 -17.48
CA VAL A 57 7.43 -6.38 -18.72
C VAL A 57 6.30 -7.10 -19.44
N SER A 58 5.49 -7.84 -18.68
CA SER A 58 4.34 -8.55 -19.26
C SER A 58 3.26 -7.58 -19.77
N LEU A 59 3.01 -6.49 -19.05
CA LEU A 59 2.03 -5.48 -19.44
C LEU A 59 2.48 -4.68 -20.66
N LYS A 60 3.76 -4.30 -20.75
CA LYS A 60 4.33 -3.57 -21.90
C LYS A 60 4.00 -4.22 -23.24
N LYS A 61 3.97 -5.57 -23.28
CA LYS A 61 3.67 -6.32 -24.51
C LYS A 61 2.26 -6.14 -25.06
N SER A 62 1.32 -5.67 -24.25
CA SER A 62 -0.11 -5.60 -24.60
C SER A 62 -0.80 -4.35 -24.03
N ALA A 63 -0.03 -3.38 -23.55
CA ALA A 63 -0.58 -2.11 -23.08
C ALA A 63 -1.20 -1.33 -24.25
N PRO A 64 -2.26 -0.54 -24.00
CA PRO A 64 -2.84 0.33 -25.02
C PRO A 64 -1.96 1.58 -25.31
N VAL A 65 -0.93 1.80 -24.49
CA VAL A 65 0.03 2.90 -24.60
C VAL A 65 1.45 2.36 -24.73
N SER A 66 2.30 3.06 -25.48
CA SER A 66 3.71 2.72 -25.62
C SER A 66 4.51 3.39 -24.50
N PHE A 67 5.38 2.64 -23.83
CA PHE A 67 6.28 3.17 -22.81
C PHE A 67 7.57 2.35 -22.74
N ASP A 68 8.62 2.97 -22.24
CA ASP A 68 9.90 2.33 -22.03
C ASP A 68 10.13 1.92 -20.59
N LEU A 69 10.88 0.83 -20.40
CA LEU A 69 11.27 0.32 -19.10
C LEU A 69 12.79 0.35 -18.96
N ILE A 70 13.24 0.85 -17.82
CA ILE A 70 14.61 0.64 -17.35
C ILE A 70 14.56 0.09 -15.92
N ALA A 71 15.51 -0.73 -15.54
CA ALA A 71 15.65 -1.24 -14.19
C ALA A 71 16.87 -0.62 -13.50
N VAL A 72 16.74 -0.26 -12.23
CA VAL A 72 17.80 0.41 -11.47
C VAL A 72 17.92 -0.21 -10.09
N ASN A 73 19.14 -0.60 -9.72
CA ASN A 73 19.49 -0.94 -8.34
C ASN A 73 20.36 0.17 -7.74
N LEU A 74 20.12 0.51 -6.49
CA LEU A 74 21.02 1.34 -5.71
C LEU A 74 21.78 0.45 -4.70
N ASP A 75 23.04 0.21 -5.00
CA ASP A 75 23.97 -0.38 -4.05
C ASP A 75 24.43 0.69 -3.06
N GLN A 76 24.03 0.51 -1.81
CA GLN A 76 24.33 1.43 -0.70
C GLN A 76 25.64 1.05 0.01
N LYS A 77 26.36 0.05 -0.50
CA LYS A 77 27.56 -0.54 0.11
C LYS A 77 27.31 -1.06 1.53
N GLN A 78 26.16 -1.70 1.71
CA GLN A 78 25.85 -2.40 2.95
C GLN A 78 26.70 -3.67 3.07
N PRO A 79 27.29 -3.95 4.24
CA PRO A 79 28.07 -5.17 4.43
C PRO A 79 27.26 -6.43 4.12
N GLY A 80 27.84 -7.32 3.31
CA GLY A 80 27.19 -8.57 2.92
C GLY A 80 26.14 -8.46 1.81
N PHE A 81 26.02 -7.31 1.15
CA PHE A 81 25.15 -7.19 -0.03
C PHE A 81 25.74 -8.00 -1.19
N PRO A 82 24.99 -8.96 -1.77
CA PRO A 82 25.49 -9.81 -2.85
C PRO A 82 25.40 -9.08 -4.20
N GLU A 83 26.43 -8.35 -4.57
CA GLU A 83 26.46 -7.47 -5.76
C GLU A 83 26.19 -8.20 -7.09
N HIS A 84 26.50 -9.51 -7.17
CA HIS A 84 26.35 -10.31 -8.38
C HIS A 84 24.91 -10.75 -8.69
N VAL A 85 24.05 -10.87 -7.68
CA VAL A 85 22.71 -11.49 -7.80
C VAL A 85 21.80 -10.75 -8.78
N LEU A 86 21.71 -9.42 -8.65
CA LEU A 86 20.86 -8.63 -9.55
C LEU A 86 21.37 -8.56 -10.97
N PRO A 87 22.68 -8.32 -11.25
CA PRO A 87 23.22 -8.39 -12.60
C PRO A 87 22.99 -9.74 -13.27
N GLU A 88 23.24 -10.86 -12.59
CA GLU A 88 23.00 -12.20 -13.11
C GLU A 88 21.52 -12.44 -13.46
N TYR A 89 20.61 -12.03 -12.60
CA TYR A 89 19.18 -12.11 -12.89
C TYR A 89 18.80 -11.23 -14.09
N MET A 90 19.27 -10.00 -14.13
CA MET A 90 18.94 -9.05 -15.19
C MET A 90 19.57 -9.41 -16.55
N ALA A 91 20.67 -10.15 -16.58
CA ALA A 91 21.25 -10.70 -17.83
C ALA A 91 20.27 -11.62 -18.58
N THR A 92 19.26 -12.17 -17.90
CA THR A 92 18.18 -12.98 -18.50
C THR A 92 17.00 -12.17 -19.03
N LYS A 93 17.01 -10.84 -18.83
CA LYS A 93 15.90 -9.93 -19.20
C LYS A 93 16.37 -9.00 -20.33
N ASP A 94 15.46 -8.76 -21.27
CA ASP A 94 15.71 -7.80 -22.37
C ASP A 94 15.26 -6.38 -21.94
N ILE A 95 15.95 -5.85 -20.91
CA ILE A 95 15.66 -4.52 -20.33
C ILE A 95 16.97 -3.89 -19.89
N PRO A 96 17.22 -2.59 -20.21
CA PRO A 96 18.39 -1.88 -19.70
C PRO A 96 18.42 -1.90 -18.17
N PHE A 97 19.55 -2.29 -17.60
CA PHE A 97 19.77 -2.37 -16.17
C PHE A 97 20.99 -1.57 -15.74
N TYR A 98 20.82 -0.80 -14.66
CA TYR A 98 21.86 0.06 -14.12
C TYR A 98 22.05 -0.21 -12.63
N VAL A 99 23.29 -0.29 -12.19
CA VAL A 99 23.66 -0.31 -10.78
C VAL A 99 24.27 1.04 -10.43
N ILE A 100 23.64 1.75 -9.49
CA ILE A 100 24.18 3.00 -8.93
C ILE A 100 24.91 2.64 -7.64
N GLU A 101 26.22 2.83 -7.62
CA GLU A 101 27.02 2.65 -6.41
C GLU A 101 27.14 3.96 -5.65
N ARG A 102 26.69 3.97 -4.40
CA ARG A 102 26.82 5.13 -3.53
C ARG A 102 26.85 4.70 -2.07
N ASP A 103 27.97 4.88 -1.40
CA ASP A 103 28.10 4.56 0.03
C ASP A 103 27.24 5.51 0.89
N THR A 104 25.95 5.21 0.91
CA THR A 104 25.01 5.88 1.83
C THR A 104 24.99 5.19 3.19
N TYR A 105 25.42 3.93 3.27
CA TYR A 105 25.46 3.19 4.53
C TYR A 105 26.45 3.79 5.52
N SER A 106 27.72 3.97 5.12
CA SER A 106 28.74 4.59 5.98
C SER A 106 28.38 6.03 6.37
N THR A 107 27.77 6.79 5.43
CA THR A 107 27.28 8.13 5.72
C THR A 107 26.22 8.12 6.82
N VAL A 108 25.22 7.23 6.72
CA VAL A 108 24.17 7.09 7.73
C VAL A 108 24.74 6.67 9.09
N ARG A 109 25.64 5.70 9.10
CA ARG A 109 26.28 5.21 10.34
C ARG A 109 27.12 6.28 11.03
N ARG A 110 27.76 7.15 10.28
CA ARG A 110 28.57 8.26 10.81
C ARG A 110 27.72 9.40 11.38
N VAL A 111 26.57 9.70 10.76
CA VAL A 111 25.76 10.88 11.11
C VAL A 111 24.71 10.57 12.18
N VAL A 112 24.19 9.34 12.22
CA VAL A 112 23.13 8.97 13.16
C VAL A 112 23.75 8.34 14.41
N PRO A 113 23.56 8.91 15.61
CA PRO A 113 24.05 8.34 16.86
C PRO A 113 23.51 6.93 17.11
N ASP A 114 24.29 6.12 17.82
CA ASP A 114 23.87 4.77 18.22
C ASP A 114 22.56 4.82 19.03
N GLY A 115 21.68 3.86 18.78
CA GLY A 115 20.36 3.78 19.41
C GLY A 115 19.28 4.67 18.76
N LYS A 116 19.62 5.53 17.79
CA LYS A 116 18.64 6.31 17.00
C LYS A 116 18.25 5.59 15.71
N THR A 117 17.05 5.90 15.20
CA THR A 117 16.58 5.31 13.94
C THR A 117 17.29 5.91 12.73
N THR A 118 17.96 5.06 11.95
CA THR A 118 18.71 5.45 10.74
C THR A 118 17.82 5.65 9.51
N CYS A 119 16.59 5.14 9.54
CA CYS A 119 15.73 4.99 8.36
C CYS A 119 15.34 6.30 7.69
N SER A 120 15.16 7.37 8.45
CA SER A 120 14.76 8.68 7.90
C SER A 120 15.86 9.26 6.99
N LEU A 121 17.10 9.29 7.47
CA LEU A 121 18.24 9.75 6.69
C LEU A 121 18.53 8.81 5.51
N CYS A 122 18.54 7.50 5.76
CA CYS A 122 18.74 6.49 4.72
C CYS A 122 17.73 6.64 3.57
N SER A 123 16.44 6.77 3.89
CA SER A 123 15.40 6.91 2.86
C SER A 123 15.52 8.24 2.08
N ARG A 124 16.01 9.31 2.72
CA ARG A 124 16.25 10.60 2.07
C ARG A 124 17.43 10.51 1.09
N LEU A 125 18.53 9.92 1.52
CA LEU A 125 19.73 9.73 0.67
C LEU A 125 19.42 8.83 -0.52
N ARG A 126 18.70 7.73 -0.29
CA ARG A 126 18.25 6.82 -1.38
C ARG A 126 17.40 7.56 -2.40
N ARG A 127 16.39 8.31 -1.95
CA ARG A 127 15.53 9.09 -2.86
C ARG A 127 16.34 10.10 -3.65
N GLY A 128 17.21 10.88 -3.01
CA GLY A 128 18.03 11.86 -3.70
C GLY A 128 18.92 11.23 -4.80
N THR A 129 19.52 10.06 -4.52
CA THR A 129 20.34 9.35 -5.50
C THR A 129 19.50 8.83 -6.68
N LEU A 130 18.34 8.20 -6.40
CA LEU A 130 17.44 7.70 -7.44
C LEU A 130 16.84 8.84 -8.28
N TYR A 131 16.52 9.96 -7.67
CA TYR A 131 16.00 11.14 -8.38
C TYR A 131 17.06 11.77 -9.29
N GLY A 132 18.30 11.92 -8.82
CA GLY A 132 19.39 12.40 -9.67
C GLY A 132 19.65 11.51 -10.89
N PHE A 133 19.57 10.18 -10.70
CA PHE A 133 19.65 9.24 -11.83
C PHE A 133 18.47 9.38 -12.78
N ALA A 134 17.25 9.51 -12.24
CA ALA A 134 16.04 9.69 -13.04
C ALA A 134 16.11 10.93 -13.93
N GLU A 135 16.59 12.04 -13.37
CA GLU A 135 16.80 13.30 -14.10
C GLU A 135 17.81 13.14 -15.24
N ALA A 136 18.99 12.58 -14.92
CA ALA A 136 20.06 12.39 -15.90
C ALA A 136 19.69 11.46 -17.07
N ASN A 137 18.66 10.60 -16.86
CA ASN A 137 18.23 9.62 -17.85
C ASN A 137 16.83 9.90 -18.43
N ALA A 138 16.29 11.10 -18.25
CA ALA A 138 14.97 11.51 -18.74
C ALA A 138 13.84 10.54 -18.35
N VAL A 139 13.89 10.03 -17.11
CA VAL A 139 12.85 9.16 -16.54
C VAL A 139 11.63 10.01 -16.19
N THR A 140 10.44 9.57 -16.60
CA THR A 140 9.18 10.28 -16.32
C THR A 140 8.45 9.70 -15.12
N LYS A 141 8.58 8.40 -14.86
CA LYS A 141 7.91 7.70 -13.77
C LYS A 141 8.89 6.81 -12.99
N ILE A 142 8.82 6.84 -11.67
CA ILE A 142 9.62 5.98 -10.77
C ILE A 142 8.69 4.94 -10.15
N ALA A 143 8.85 3.68 -10.54
CA ALA A 143 8.02 2.57 -10.09
C ALA A 143 8.63 1.87 -8.87
N LEU A 144 7.86 1.77 -7.80
CA LEU A 144 8.23 1.12 -6.54
C LEU A 144 7.35 -0.10 -6.26
N GLY A 145 7.94 -1.16 -5.72
CA GLY A 145 7.29 -2.45 -5.45
C GLY A 145 6.37 -2.49 -4.21
N HIS A 146 5.83 -1.35 -3.78
CA HIS A 146 4.87 -1.33 -2.67
C HIS A 146 3.52 -1.91 -3.12
N HIS A 147 2.91 -2.70 -2.26
CA HIS A 147 1.69 -3.44 -2.54
C HIS A 147 0.54 -3.05 -1.59
N ARG A 148 -0.65 -3.67 -1.76
CA ARG A 148 -1.86 -3.39 -0.98
C ARG A 148 -1.62 -3.41 0.53
N ASP A 149 -0.94 -4.43 1.01
CA ASP A 149 -0.74 -4.62 2.45
C ASP A 149 0.20 -3.54 3.02
N ASP A 150 1.22 -3.08 2.28
CA ASP A 150 2.06 -1.92 2.66
C ASP A 150 1.24 -0.63 2.82
N ILE A 151 0.22 -0.45 1.96
CA ILE A 151 -0.67 0.72 2.01
C ILE A 151 -1.48 0.69 3.29
N VAL A 152 -2.08 -0.46 3.63
CA VAL A 152 -2.86 -0.65 4.85
C VAL A 152 -1.97 -0.56 6.10
N GLU A 153 -0.79 -1.20 6.11
CA GLU A 153 0.19 -1.08 7.20
C GLU A 153 0.58 0.38 7.44
N THR A 154 0.78 1.15 6.36
CA THR A 154 1.14 2.57 6.46
C THR A 154 0.02 3.41 7.03
N LEU A 155 -1.24 3.11 6.72
CA LEU A 155 -2.40 3.75 7.36
C LEU A 155 -2.36 3.56 8.87
N PHE A 156 -2.26 2.32 9.35
CA PHE A 156 -2.25 2.02 10.79
C PHE A 156 -1.02 2.61 11.50
N LEU A 157 0.15 2.60 10.85
CA LEU A 157 1.34 3.27 11.41
C LEU A 157 1.10 4.77 11.61
N ASN A 158 0.45 5.44 10.65
CA ASN A 158 0.14 6.85 10.78
C ASN A 158 -0.97 7.12 11.79
N LEU A 159 -2.00 6.29 11.86
CA LEU A 159 -3.09 6.41 12.84
C LEU A 159 -2.57 6.23 14.27
N PHE A 160 -1.83 5.16 14.56
CA PHE A 160 -1.42 4.80 15.92
C PHE A 160 -0.22 5.60 16.42
N PHE A 161 0.68 6.02 15.54
CA PHE A 161 1.93 6.66 15.92
C PHE A 161 2.12 8.08 15.37
N GLY A 162 1.25 8.51 14.47
CA GLY A 162 1.37 9.80 13.80
C GLY A 162 0.15 10.70 13.91
N SER A 163 -0.93 10.25 14.53
CA SER A 163 -2.21 10.98 14.66
C SER A 163 -2.70 11.54 13.31
N LYS A 164 -2.54 10.75 12.23
CA LYS A 164 -2.92 11.16 10.87
C LYS A 164 -3.61 10.03 10.13
N MET A 165 -4.75 10.33 9.51
CA MET A 165 -5.39 9.45 8.53
C MET A 165 -4.65 9.58 7.19
N LYS A 166 -3.54 8.89 7.06
CA LYS A 166 -2.66 8.95 5.89
C LYS A 166 -2.15 7.57 5.54
N ALA A 167 -2.42 7.12 4.32
CA ALA A 167 -1.87 5.91 3.75
C ALA A 167 -0.74 6.24 2.76
N MET A 168 -0.32 5.25 2.00
CA MET A 168 0.64 5.41 0.92
C MET A 168 -0.12 5.56 -0.41
N PRO A 169 -0.03 6.70 -1.11
CA PRO A 169 -0.79 6.91 -2.34
C PRO A 169 -0.25 6.03 -3.47
N PRO A 170 -1.11 5.52 -4.36
CA PRO A 170 -0.70 4.73 -5.53
C PRO A 170 0.13 5.52 -6.54
N LYS A 171 -0.17 6.81 -6.72
CA LYS A 171 0.58 7.78 -7.54
C LYS A 171 0.84 9.02 -6.71
N LEU A 172 2.05 9.54 -6.75
CA LEU A 172 2.49 10.71 -5.99
C LEU A 172 3.45 11.55 -6.81
N VAL A 173 3.16 12.83 -6.94
CA VAL A 173 4.15 13.81 -7.41
C VAL A 173 5.07 14.14 -6.23
N SER A 174 6.38 14.20 -6.47
CA SER A 174 7.35 14.59 -5.43
C SER A 174 7.11 16.02 -4.96
N ASP A 175 7.55 16.34 -3.73
CA ASP A 175 7.31 17.65 -3.10
C ASP A 175 7.85 18.83 -3.94
N ASP A 176 8.88 18.59 -4.77
CA ASP A 176 9.46 19.56 -5.71
C ASP A 176 8.81 19.55 -7.10
N GLY A 177 7.78 18.72 -7.31
CA GLY A 177 7.03 18.63 -8.57
C GLY A 177 7.75 17.94 -9.72
N ARG A 178 9.02 17.51 -9.55
CA ARG A 178 9.86 17.04 -10.65
C ARG A 178 9.69 15.57 -11.00
N TYR A 179 9.25 14.75 -10.04
CA TYR A 179 9.20 13.30 -10.21
C TYR A 179 7.83 12.74 -9.88
N VAL A 180 7.40 11.77 -10.67
CA VAL A 180 6.17 11.02 -10.41
C VAL A 180 6.53 9.62 -9.92
N VAL A 181 6.18 9.32 -8.67
CA VAL A 181 6.35 8.00 -8.07
C VAL A 181 5.06 7.20 -8.23
N ILE A 182 5.16 5.99 -8.76
CA ILE A 182 4.02 5.10 -8.99
C ILE A 182 4.20 3.78 -8.24
N ARG A 183 3.09 3.15 -7.85
CA ARG A 183 3.04 1.86 -7.15
C ARG A 183 2.08 0.90 -7.85
N PRO A 184 2.50 0.32 -8.98
CA PRO A 184 1.63 -0.51 -9.81
C PRO A 184 1.07 -1.74 -9.09
N LEU A 185 1.75 -2.22 -8.03
CA LEU A 185 1.27 -3.35 -7.23
C LEU A 185 0.24 -2.95 -6.15
N ALA A 186 -0.29 -1.72 -6.16
CA ALA A 186 -1.18 -1.20 -5.13
C ALA A 186 -2.41 -2.08 -4.84
N TYR A 187 -2.89 -2.85 -5.80
CA TYR A 187 -4.02 -3.77 -5.64
C TYR A 187 -3.62 -5.22 -5.35
N CYS A 188 -2.32 -5.53 -5.42
CA CYS A 188 -1.82 -6.89 -5.22
C CYS A 188 -1.66 -7.23 -3.74
N LYS A 189 -2.11 -8.43 -3.35
CA LYS A 189 -1.92 -8.96 -1.99
C LYS A 189 -0.50 -9.46 -1.80
N GLU A 190 0.09 -9.21 -0.62
CA GLU A 190 1.43 -9.70 -0.30
C GLU A 190 1.54 -11.23 -0.42
N SER A 191 0.51 -11.95 0.04
CA SER A 191 0.48 -13.42 -0.05
C SER A 191 0.57 -13.95 -1.48
N ASP A 192 -0.08 -13.26 -2.44
CA ASP A 192 0.01 -13.62 -3.86
C ASP A 192 1.39 -13.32 -4.44
N LEU A 193 2.00 -12.19 -4.05
CA LEU A 193 3.35 -11.82 -4.46
C LEU A 193 4.40 -12.78 -3.89
N ALA A 194 4.28 -13.17 -2.62
CA ALA A 194 5.18 -14.13 -1.99
C ALA A 194 5.13 -15.50 -2.67
N GLN A 195 3.91 -15.99 -2.97
CA GLN A 195 3.77 -17.25 -3.68
C GLN A 195 4.24 -17.15 -5.13
N PHE A 196 4.00 -16.02 -5.80
CA PHE A 196 4.51 -15.77 -7.15
C PHE A 196 6.05 -15.74 -7.17
N ALA A 197 6.68 -15.11 -6.20
CA ALA A 197 8.12 -15.10 -6.06
C ALA A 197 8.71 -16.52 -5.90
N THR A 198 8.05 -17.38 -5.13
CA THR A 198 8.40 -18.80 -5.01
C THR A 198 8.21 -19.54 -6.34
N ASP A 199 7.11 -19.30 -7.04
CA ASP A 199 6.82 -19.93 -8.32
C ASP A 199 7.85 -19.55 -9.40
N GLN A 200 8.39 -18.33 -9.37
CA GLN A 200 9.40 -17.81 -10.29
C GLN A 200 10.84 -18.08 -9.85
N CYS A 201 11.02 -18.64 -8.65
CA CYS A 201 12.35 -18.90 -8.06
C CYS A 201 13.24 -17.65 -8.03
N TYR A 202 12.68 -16.49 -7.63
CA TYR A 202 13.47 -15.26 -7.57
C TYR A 202 14.66 -15.38 -6.62
N PRO A 203 15.84 -14.86 -7.00
CA PRO A 203 17.01 -14.83 -6.13
C PRO A 203 16.89 -13.68 -5.13
N ILE A 204 16.08 -13.91 -4.07
CA ILE A 204 15.74 -12.87 -3.09
C ILE A 204 16.94 -12.52 -2.22
N ILE A 205 17.28 -11.24 -2.18
CA ILE A 205 18.28 -10.67 -1.27
C ILE A 205 17.60 -10.32 0.05
N PRO A 206 18.07 -10.85 1.22
CA PRO A 206 17.47 -10.56 2.51
C PRO A 206 17.52 -9.08 2.88
N CYS A 207 16.41 -8.52 3.40
CA CYS A 207 16.30 -7.10 3.77
C CYS A 207 16.78 -6.78 5.20
N ASN A 208 17.60 -7.62 5.83
CA ASN A 208 18.05 -7.47 7.22
C ASN A 208 19.46 -6.87 7.38
N LEU A 209 20.08 -6.44 6.30
CA LEU A 209 21.47 -5.98 6.28
C LEU A 209 21.70 -4.67 7.05
N CYS A 210 20.68 -3.83 7.25
CA CYS A 210 20.85 -2.53 7.93
C CYS A 210 20.64 -2.56 9.45
N GLY A 211 20.11 -3.62 10.04
CA GLY A 211 19.91 -3.77 11.49
C GLY A 211 19.00 -2.72 12.16
N SER A 212 18.16 -2.01 11.44
CA SER A 212 17.41 -0.88 11.99
C SER A 212 16.12 -1.31 12.72
N GLN A 213 15.83 -0.65 13.86
CA GLN A 213 14.67 -0.93 14.74
C GLN A 213 13.29 -0.53 14.18
N ARG A 214 13.23 0.17 13.05
CA ARG A 214 11.95 0.59 12.43
C ARG A 214 11.05 -0.59 12.08
N ASN A 215 11.63 -1.78 11.96
CA ASN A 215 10.93 -3.01 11.67
C ASN A 215 10.02 -3.49 12.83
N LEU A 216 10.23 -3.06 14.08
CA LEU A 216 9.42 -3.50 15.21
C LEU A 216 7.97 -3.01 15.12
N LYS A 217 7.74 -1.69 15.01
CA LYS A 217 6.38 -1.12 14.89
C LYS A 217 5.65 -1.63 13.65
N ARG A 218 6.36 -1.72 12.51
CA ARG A 218 5.76 -2.29 11.30
C ARG A 218 5.45 -3.77 11.45
N ALA A 219 6.33 -4.54 12.10
CA ALA A 219 6.11 -5.95 12.38
C ALA A 219 4.92 -6.17 13.31
N GLU A 220 4.73 -5.33 14.34
CA GLU A 220 3.56 -5.35 15.22
C GLU A 220 2.27 -5.10 14.44
N ILE A 221 2.23 -4.03 13.62
CA ILE A 221 1.07 -3.73 12.77
C ILE A 221 0.80 -4.88 11.79
N LYS A 222 1.83 -5.41 11.16
CA LYS A 222 1.69 -6.54 10.22
C LYS A 222 1.13 -7.78 10.93
N ALA A 223 1.60 -8.09 12.12
CA ALA A 223 1.10 -9.21 12.92
C ALA A 223 -0.37 -9.01 13.32
N MET A 224 -0.75 -7.79 13.73
CA MET A 224 -2.13 -7.42 14.04
C MET A 224 -3.04 -7.59 12.83
N ILE A 225 -2.65 -7.06 11.67
CA ILE A 225 -3.44 -7.16 10.42
C ILE A 225 -3.59 -8.64 10.00
N ALA A 226 -2.51 -9.43 10.09
CA ALA A 226 -2.55 -10.84 9.74
C ALA A 226 -3.47 -11.65 10.67
N ASP A 227 -3.47 -11.32 11.96
CA ASP A 227 -4.37 -11.92 12.93
C ASP A 227 -5.85 -11.55 12.64
N TRP A 228 -6.12 -10.30 12.29
CA TRP A 228 -7.45 -9.86 11.88
C TRP A 228 -7.93 -10.54 10.59
N ASP A 229 -7.07 -10.65 9.57
CA ASP A 229 -7.45 -11.33 8.31
C ASP A 229 -7.73 -12.82 8.53
N LYS A 230 -7.03 -13.44 9.49
CA LYS A 230 -7.26 -14.82 9.89
C LYS A 230 -8.58 -15.02 10.64
N ARG A 231 -8.88 -14.15 11.62
CA ARG A 231 -10.13 -14.22 12.41
C ARG A 231 -11.35 -13.77 11.61
N TYR A 232 -11.17 -12.78 10.76
CA TYR A 232 -12.24 -12.14 10.00
C TYR A 232 -11.85 -12.00 8.53
N PRO A 233 -11.92 -13.09 7.73
CA PRO A 233 -11.53 -13.06 6.33
C PRO A 233 -12.25 -11.97 5.54
N GLY A 234 -11.47 -11.19 4.76
CA GLY A 234 -11.99 -10.09 3.94
C GLY A 234 -11.97 -8.71 4.61
N ARG A 235 -11.70 -8.61 5.93
CA ARG A 235 -11.65 -7.31 6.63
C ARG A 235 -10.53 -6.40 6.13
N VAL A 236 -9.37 -6.95 5.82
CA VAL A 236 -8.25 -6.19 5.23
C VAL A 236 -8.61 -5.66 3.85
N GLU A 237 -9.40 -6.41 3.07
CA GLU A 237 -9.93 -5.94 1.79
C GLU A 237 -10.89 -4.77 1.98
N ASN A 238 -11.79 -4.85 2.96
CA ASN A 238 -12.72 -3.75 3.27
C ASN A 238 -11.99 -2.50 3.76
N LEU A 239 -10.97 -2.65 4.60
CA LEU A 239 -10.11 -1.53 5.01
C LEU A 239 -9.45 -0.85 3.81
N PHE A 240 -8.91 -1.64 2.88
CA PHE A 240 -8.31 -1.10 1.68
C PHE A 240 -9.32 -0.37 0.78
N ARG A 241 -10.52 -0.94 0.60
CA ARG A 241 -11.61 -0.29 -0.13
C ARG A 241 -12.09 0.98 0.55
N GLY A 242 -12.14 1.00 1.89
CA GLY A 242 -12.47 2.20 2.66
C GLY A 242 -11.54 3.38 2.38
N LEU A 243 -10.26 3.13 2.05
CA LEU A 243 -9.34 4.19 1.62
C LEU A 243 -9.71 4.82 0.27
N GLN A 244 -10.51 4.13 -0.53
CA GLN A 244 -10.99 4.60 -1.83
C GLN A 244 -12.40 5.18 -1.78
N ASN A 245 -13.06 5.09 -0.61
CA ASN A 245 -14.44 5.51 -0.41
C ASN A 245 -14.53 6.34 0.88
N ILE A 246 -14.09 7.58 0.80
CA ILE A 246 -14.06 8.51 1.94
C ILE A 246 -15.30 9.41 1.86
N VAL A 247 -15.98 9.60 2.99
CA VAL A 247 -17.08 10.55 3.14
C VAL A 247 -16.57 11.76 3.94
N PRO A 248 -16.15 12.84 3.28
CA PRO A 248 -15.49 13.99 3.92
C PRO A 248 -16.30 14.62 5.04
N SER A 249 -17.63 14.75 4.87
CA SER A 249 -18.54 15.34 5.85
C SER A 249 -18.64 14.54 7.17
N HIS A 250 -18.19 13.29 7.18
CA HIS A 250 -18.18 12.43 8.37
C HIS A 250 -16.80 12.32 9.03
N LEU A 251 -15.82 13.07 8.51
CA LEU A 251 -14.50 13.20 9.10
C LEU A 251 -14.38 14.56 9.80
N MET A 252 -13.58 14.64 10.88
CA MET A 252 -13.46 15.85 11.71
C MET A 252 -12.42 16.85 11.17
N ASP A 253 -12.02 16.75 9.92
CA ASP A 253 -11.04 17.61 9.26
C ASP A 253 -11.74 18.82 8.62
N LYS A 254 -11.47 20.02 9.16
CA LYS A 254 -12.08 21.28 8.71
C LYS A 254 -11.58 21.76 7.34
N GLU A 255 -10.42 21.27 6.90
CA GLU A 255 -9.90 21.57 5.56
C GLU A 255 -10.56 20.66 4.51
N LEU A 256 -10.94 19.44 4.93
CA LEU A 256 -11.59 18.48 4.07
C LEU A 256 -13.09 18.75 3.91
N HIS A 257 -13.74 19.25 4.98
CA HIS A 257 -15.15 19.61 4.99
C HIS A 257 -15.39 20.84 5.89
N PRO A 258 -16.02 21.90 5.35
CA PRO A 258 -16.38 23.08 6.14
C PRO A 258 -17.59 22.78 7.03
N PHE A 259 -17.40 22.80 8.37
CA PHE A 259 -18.46 22.58 9.35
C PHE A 259 -19.21 23.88 9.73
N GLY A 260 -18.99 24.98 9.02
CA GLY A 260 -19.76 26.22 9.20
C GLY A 260 -21.23 25.99 8.85
N SER A 261 -22.14 26.76 9.49
CA SER A 261 -23.55 26.73 9.10
C SER A 261 -23.65 27.26 7.66
N PRO A 262 -24.03 26.45 6.67
CA PRO A 262 -24.20 26.92 5.31
C PRO A 262 -25.33 27.90 5.25
N GLY A 263 -25.19 28.97 4.49
CA GLY A 263 -26.29 29.89 4.19
C GLY A 263 -27.44 29.18 3.46
N PRO A 264 -28.65 29.76 3.42
CA PRO A 264 -29.79 29.13 2.76
C PRO A 264 -29.50 28.72 1.32
N ASP A 265 -28.75 29.51 0.59
CA ASP A 265 -28.39 29.25 -0.82
C ASP A 265 -27.35 28.12 -0.96
N GLU A 266 -26.39 28.03 -0.05
CA GLU A 266 -25.41 26.94 0.01
C GLU A 266 -26.07 25.62 0.39
N LEU A 267 -27.05 25.63 1.28
CA LEU A 267 -27.88 24.47 1.63
C LEU A 267 -28.70 23.97 0.44
N LEU A 268 -29.23 24.89 -0.37
CA LEU A 268 -29.97 24.54 -1.58
C LEU A 268 -29.05 23.95 -2.65
N ALA A 269 -27.88 24.56 -2.86
CA ALA A 269 -26.86 24.04 -3.77
C ALA A 269 -26.36 22.66 -3.33
N TYR A 270 -26.02 22.49 -2.04
CA TYR A 270 -25.58 21.20 -1.49
C TYR A 270 -26.64 20.10 -1.66
N ARG A 271 -27.95 20.44 -1.45
CA ARG A 271 -29.05 19.49 -1.67
C ARG A 271 -29.27 19.15 -3.13
N ALA A 272 -29.01 20.08 -4.04
CA ALA A 272 -29.12 19.85 -5.47
C ALA A 272 -28.00 18.93 -5.99
N GLU A 273 -26.79 19.08 -5.45
CA GLU A 273 -25.62 18.25 -5.80
C GLU A 273 -25.63 16.88 -5.08
N ASN A 274 -26.26 16.85 -3.89
CA ASN A 274 -26.45 15.65 -3.07
C ASN A 274 -27.95 15.46 -2.83
N PRO A 275 -28.73 15.08 -3.85
CA PRO A 275 -30.12 14.75 -3.63
C PRO A 275 -30.15 13.72 -2.53
N MET A 276 -30.96 13.95 -1.47
CA MET A 276 -31.15 12.98 -0.39
C MET A 276 -31.53 11.65 -1.06
N GLY A 277 -30.51 10.91 -1.44
CA GLY A 277 -30.61 9.50 -1.68
C GLY A 277 -31.18 8.97 -0.37
N SER A 278 -32.24 8.19 -0.46
CA SER A 278 -32.70 7.36 0.63
C SER A 278 -31.51 7.11 1.54
N GLU A 279 -31.56 7.60 2.79
CA GLU A 279 -30.64 7.15 3.84
C GLU A 279 -30.45 5.68 3.50
N ASP A 280 -29.17 5.29 3.23
CA ASP A 280 -28.93 3.87 3.04
C ASP A 280 -29.62 3.26 4.23
N GLU A 281 -30.79 2.69 4.00
CA GLU A 281 -31.41 1.79 4.93
C GLU A 281 -30.35 0.74 5.12
N ILE A 282 -29.51 0.95 6.13
CA ILE A 282 -28.82 -0.17 6.75
C ILE A 282 -29.99 -1.05 7.11
N SER A 283 -30.35 -1.93 6.20
CA SER A 283 -31.54 -2.72 6.37
C SER A 283 -31.35 -3.38 7.73
N GLU A 284 -32.36 -3.29 8.59
CA GLU A 284 -32.30 -3.94 9.93
C GLU A 284 -31.81 -5.38 9.81
N THR A 285 -31.96 -5.99 8.65
CA THR A 285 -31.46 -7.29 8.24
C THR A 285 -29.94 -7.33 8.16
N SER A 286 -29.26 -6.27 7.66
CA SER A 286 -27.80 -6.21 7.61
C SER A 286 -27.19 -6.00 8.99
N VAL A 287 -27.82 -5.16 9.83
CA VAL A 287 -27.39 -4.95 11.23
C VAL A 287 -27.61 -6.21 12.06
N LYS A 288 -28.73 -6.89 11.89
CA LYS A 288 -29.01 -8.16 12.58
C LYS A 288 -28.06 -9.28 12.12
N ALA A 289 -27.71 -9.33 10.84
CA ALA A 289 -26.72 -10.30 10.34
C ALA A 289 -25.33 -10.03 10.89
N GLU A 290 -24.93 -8.77 11.07
CA GLU A 290 -23.64 -8.42 11.67
C GLU A 290 -23.61 -8.58 13.20
N LEU A 291 -24.70 -8.26 13.90
CA LEU A 291 -24.82 -8.47 15.35
C LEU A 291 -24.81 -9.95 15.72
N ASN A 292 -25.39 -10.83 14.91
CA ASN A 292 -25.33 -12.27 15.13
C ASN A 292 -23.91 -12.87 14.93
N LEU A 293 -22.97 -12.13 14.31
CA LEU A 293 -21.55 -12.52 14.25
C LEU A 293 -20.77 -12.23 15.55
N TRP A 294 -21.36 -11.46 16.47
CA TRP A 294 -20.77 -11.12 17.78
C TRP A 294 -21.33 -12.03 18.89
N GLY A 295 -21.54 -13.29 18.62
CA GLY A 295 -21.89 -14.35 19.53
C GLY A 295 -22.53 -13.89 20.83
N GLU A 296 -23.81 -14.13 21.03
CA GLU A 296 -24.46 -14.03 22.31
C GLU A 296 -23.66 -14.85 23.34
N SER A 297 -22.85 -14.17 24.17
CA SER A 297 -22.42 -14.75 25.42
C SER A 297 -23.57 -14.55 26.42
N GLU A 298 -24.02 -15.66 26.96
CA GLU A 298 -25.12 -15.82 27.92
C GLU A 298 -25.19 -14.74 29.00
N SER A 299 -26.43 -14.29 29.21
CA SER A 299 -27.07 -13.83 30.44
C SER A 299 -26.18 -13.13 31.49
N ASP A 300 -26.44 -11.82 31.64
CA ASP A 300 -26.37 -11.25 32.99
C ASP A 300 -27.61 -10.37 33.21
N ASP A 301 -28.40 -10.75 34.23
CA ASP A 301 -29.63 -10.11 34.66
C ASP A 301 -29.35 -8.71 35.16
N THR A 302 -29.56 -7.70 34.32
CA THR A 302 -29.57 -6.31 34.77
C THR A 302 -31.03 -5.88 34.97
N GLN A 303 -31.51 -5.95 36.21
CA GLN A 303 -32.79 -5.34 36.65
C GLN A 303 -32.75 -3.83 36.45
N ILE A 304 -33.58 -3.33 35.55
CA ILE A 304 -33.84 -1.89 35.42
C ILE A 304 -34.80 -1.48 36.56
N ILE A 305 -34.27 -0.80 37.56
CA ILE A 305 -35.09 -0.18 38.60
C ILE A 305 -35.70 1.12 38.04
N GLN A 306 -36.99 1.11 37.72
CA GLN A 306 -37.74 2.32 37.45
C GLN A 306 -37.92 3.12 38.77
N THR A 307 -37.26 4.25 38.88
CA THR A 307 -37.55 5.25 39.92
C THR A 307 -38.68 6.16 39.43
N THR A 308 -39.88 5.93 39.94
CA THR A 308 -41.00 6.86 39.83
C THR A 308 -40.74 8.07 40.72
N SER A 309 -40.67 9.27 40.17
CA SER A 309 -40.66 10.53 40.92
C SER A 309 -42.03 10.81 41.51
N ALA A 310 -42.15 10.74 42.82
CA ALA A 310 -43.30 11.24 43.55
C ALA A 310 -43.15 12.74 43.78
N THR A 311 -44.10 13.55 43.27
CA THR A 311 -44.28 14.95 43.60
C THR A 311 -44.88 15.06 44.99
N ALA A 312 -44.19 15.76 45.91
CA ALA A 312 -44.75 16.18 47.19
C ALA A 312 -45.29 17.58 47.07
N PRO A 313 -46.43 17.90 47.73
CA PRO A 313 -47.02 19.24 47.76
C PRO A 313 -46.34 20.11 48.82
N VAL A 314 -46.19 21.38 48.51
CA VAL A 314 -45.74 22.45 49.43
C VAL A 314 -46.94 23.02 50.13
N PRO A 315 -46.88 23.34 51.44
CA PRO A 315 -47.82 24.26 52.08
C PRO A 315 -47.41 25.72 51.85
#